data_90074835d5f88b81804d1baac635e420
#
_entry.id   90074835d5f88b81804d1baac635e420
#
_cell.length_a   1.000
_cell.length_b   1.000
_cell.length_c   1.000
_cell.angle_alpha   90.00
_cell.angle_beta   90.00
_cell.angle_gamma   90.00
#
_symmetry.space_group_name_H-M   'P 1'
#
loop_
_entity.id
_entity.type
_entity.pdbx_description
1 polymer ?
#
loop_
_entity_poly.entity_id
_entity_poly.type
_entity_poly.pdbx_seq_one_letter_code
_entity_poly.pdbx_strand_id
1 'polypeptide(L)'
;MHLSFLLKFTFALPRLPVTLATAGLALLVSAKAEHSNSETEVRPENFVVIDQDIPGIKIQLRYGTASNFTGNVVSGYEDGKCWITKEAATALGKVQKDVQQMNLSLLVFDAFRPQRAVDSFVEWAKKSGTSKEEKDKYFPNLKKSELFPKGYIADKSGHTRGSTIDLTLCEVNERGEVSPLDMGTPFDFFGKEAGTEFKGIPAQQRANRLLLKTLMEKHGFRNYPVEWWHFTLKNEPYPDAYFDFPISDNDTPNEINGF
;
A
#
# COMPACT_ATOMS: atom_id res chain seq x y z
N MET A 1 -10.79 -74.87 22.38
CA MET A 1 -10.01 -75.56 23.47
C MET A 1 -8.92 -74.61 23.92
N HIS A 2 -8.89 -74.40 25.25
CA HIS A 2 -7.85 -73.78 26.08
C HIS A 2 -7.79 -72.22 26.02
N LEU A 3 -7.87 -71.63 27.02
CA LEU A 3 -8.04 -71.69 28.52
C LEU A 3 -7.41 -70.34 29.01
N SER A 4 -8.23 -69.68 29.77
CA SER A 4 -7.91 -68.42 30.50
C SER A 4 -6.72 -68.57 31.43
N PHE A 5 -6.02 -67.43 31.65
CA PHE A 5 -5.42 -67.16 32.95
C PHE A 5 -5.50 -65.65 33.27
N LEU A 6 -6.36 -65.33 34.21
CA LEU A 6 -6.44 -64.10 34.92
C LEU A 6 -5.37 -64.08 36.01
N LEU A 7 -4.50 -63.07 36.01
CA LEU A 7 -3.70 -62.76 37.19
C LEU A 7 -4.12 -61.36 37.68
N LYS A 8 -4.81 -61.35 38.84
CA LYS A 8 -5.09 -60.12 39.59
C LYS A 8 -3.86 -59.77 40.44
N PHE A 9 -3.26 -58.64 40.23
CA PHE A 9 -2.34 -58.03 41.19
C PHE A 9 -3.03 -56.84 41.84
N THR A 10 -3.30 -56.96 43.13
CA THR A 10 -3.69 -55.86 44.03
C THR A 10 -2.44 -55.21 44.57
N PHE A 11 -2.18 -53.98 44.22
CA PHE A 11 -1.17 -53.14 44.91
C PHE A 11 -1.88 -52.13 45.80
N ALA A 12 -1.55 -52.20 47.08
CA ALA A 12 -1.95 -51.22 48.08
C ALA A 12 -1.07 -49.98 47.99
N LEU A 13 -1.67 -48.79 47.87
CA LEU A 13 -0.97 -47.50 47.91
C LEU A 13 -0.88 -47.01 49.37
N PRO A 14 0.27 -46.49 49.84
CA PRO A 14 0.40 -45.83 51.12
C PRO A 14 -0.23 -44.45 51.08
N ARG A 15 -0.93 -44.09 52.14
CA ARG A 15 -1.47 -42.76 52.43
C ARG A 15 -0.35 -41.82 52.82
N LEU A 16 -0.12 -40.75 52.06
CA LEU A 16 0.72 -39.61 52.44
C LEU A 16 -0.18 -38.49 52.97
N PRO A 17 0.35 -37.66 53.91
CA PRO A 17 -0.44 -36.63 54.60
C PRO A 17 -0.69 -35.42 53.68
N VAL A 18 -1.89 -34.88 53.74
CA VAL A 18 -2.31 -33.65 53.07
C VAL A 18 -1.73 -32.46 53.85
N THR A 19 -0.71 -31.80 53.31
CA THR A 19 -0.32 -30.48 53.74
C THR A 19 -1.12 -29.46 52.93
N LEU A 20 -1.92 -28.63 53.61
CA LEU A 20 -2.57 -27.45 53.05
C LEU A 20 -1.48 -26.44 52.66
N ALA A 21 -1.22 -26.33 51.36
CA ALA A 21 -0.50 -25.21 50.81
C ALA A 21 -1.51 -24.14 50.39
N THR A 22 -1.50 -23.00 51.07
CA THR A 22 -2.23 -21.78 50.62
C THR A 22 -1.66 -21.31 49.31
N ALA A 23 -2.39 -21.55 48.21
CA ALA A 23 -2.05 -21.01 46.90
C ALA A 23 -2.34 -19.50 46.89
N GLY A 24 -1.30 -18.71 47.00
CA GLY A 24 -1.35 -17.30 46.65
C GLY A 24 -1.64 -17.17 45.15
N LEU A 25 -2.81 -16.63 44.82
CA LEU A 25 -3.22 -16.30 43.46
C LEU A 25 -2.35 -15.11 42.96
N ALA A 26 -1.21 -15.42 42.34
CA ALA A 26 -0.46 -14.43 41.59
C ALA A 26 -1.25 -14.08 40.32
N LEU A 27 -1.90 -12.93 40.32
CA LEU A 27 -2.39 -12.30 39.09
C LEU A 27 -1.18 -12.04 38.19
N LEU A 28 -0.94 -12.90 37.24
CA LEU A 28 -0.14 -12.60 36.05
C LEU A 28 -0.93 -11.58 35.22
N VAL A 29 -0.76 -10.31 35.51
CA VAL A 29 -1.07 -9.24 34.58
C VAL A 29 -0.13 -9.44 33.41
N SER A 30 -0.62 -10.07 32.35
CA SER A 30 0.04 -10.07 31.06
C SER A 30 0.07 -8.63 30.57
N ALA A 31 1.16 -7.93 30.85
CA ALA A 31 1.47 -6.69 30.17
C ALA A 31 1.66 -7.06 28.70
N LYS A 32 0.61 -6.85 27.89
CA LYS A 32 0.75 -6.69 26.45
C LYS A 32 1.74 -5.56 26.30
N ALA A 33 2.95 -5.86 25.84
CA ALA A 33 3.88 -4.85 25.40
C ALA A 33 3.18 -4.09 24.28
N GLU A 34 2.62 -2.93 24.59
CA GLU A 34 2.34 -1.90 23.62
C GLU A 34 3.70 -1.52 23.05
N HIS A 35 4.09 -2.12 21.93
CA HIS A 35 5.12 -1.55 21.10
C HIS A 35 4.59 -0.16 20.73
N SER A 36 5.19 0.86 21.33
CA SER A 36 4.89 2.23 20.97
C SER A 36 5.28 2.42 19.51
N ASN A 37 4.29 2.59 18.64
CA ASN A 37 4.44 2.91 17.22
C ASN A 37 5.05 4.30 16.97
N SER A 38 5.66 4.94 17.99
CA SER A 38 6.14 6.31 17.90
C SER A 38 7.24 6.52 16.82
N GLU A 39 8.04 5.49 16.53
CA GLU A 39 9.08 5.60 15.51
C GLU A 39 8.51 5.55 14.06
N THR A 40 7.34 4.93 13.86
CA THR A 40 6.72 4.83 12.54
C THR A 40 5.86 6.05 12.18
N GLU A 41 5.52 6.87 13.16
CA GLU A 41 4.74 8.11 12.97
C GLU A 41 5.60 9.33 12.61
N VAL A 42 6.92 9.23 12.78
CA VAL A 42 7.86 10.30 12.41
C VAL A 42 8.30 10.10 10.96
N ARG A 43 8.16 11.15 10.15
CA ARG A 43 8.63 11.13 8.77
C ARG A 43 10.17 11.10 8.74
N PRO A 44 10.80 10.09 8.10
CA PRO A 44 12.24 10.08 7.91
C PRO A 44 12.71 11.27 7.05
N GLU A 45 13.90 11.81 7.35
CA GLU A 45 14.52 12.90 6.57
C GLU A 45 14.75 12.53 5.09
N ASN A 46 14.78 11.23 4.79
CA ASN A 46 14.96 10.71 3.43
C ASN A 46 13.68 10.77 2.56
N PHE A 47 12.62 11.44 3.01
CA PHE A 47 11.44 11.69 2.20
C PHE A 47 11.44 13.11 1.65
N VAL A 48 11.03 13.25 0.39
CA VAL A 48 10.93 14.52 -0.33
C VAL A 48 9.55 14.68 -0.96
N VAL A 49 9.16 15.90 -1.26
CA VAL A 49 7.91 16.23 -1.98
C VAL A 49 8.17 16.18 -3.47
N ILE A 50 7.43 15.34 -4.19
CA ILE A 50 7.71 14.98 -5.60
C ILE A 50 7.75 16.20 -6.52
N ASP A 51 6.75 17.08 -6.47
CA ASP A 51 6.62 18.23 -7.36
C ASP A 51 7.59 19.37 -7.02
N GLN A 52 8.17 19.38 -5.82
CA GLN A 52 9.24 20.27 -5.43
C GLN A 52 10.60 19.79 -5.98
N ASP A 53 10.82 18.48 -6.00
CA ASP A 53 12.08 17.85 -6.42
C ASP A 53 12.16 17.58 -7.93
N ILE A 54 10.99 17.37 -8.59
CA ILE A 54 10.93 16.95 -10.00
C ILE A 54 10.15 17.97 -10.81
N PRO A 55 10.83 18.91 -11.49
CA PRO A 55 10.17 19.95 -12.27
C PRO A 55 9.28 19.40 -13.39
N GLY A 56 8.06 19.91 -13.49
CA GLY A 56 7.12 19.61 -14.56
C GLY A 56 6.29 18.34 -14.35
N ILE A 57 6.60 17.51 -13.35
CA ILE A 57 5.75 16.38 -12.97
C ILE A 57 4.38 16.90 -12.52
N LYS A 58 3.34 16.13 -12.75
CA LYS A 58 1.97 16.49 -12.36
C LYS A 58 1.49 15.58 -11.22
N ILE A 59 0.73 16.16 -10.29
CA ILE A 59 0.21 15.46 -9.13
C ILE A 59 -1.32 15.54 -9.14
N GLN A 60 -1.98 14.41 -8.96
CA GLN A 60 -3.42 14.30 -8.80
C GLN A 60 -3.72 13.21 -7.75
N LEU A 61 -3.37 13.48 -6.48
CA LEU A 61 -3.59 12.53 -5.39
C LEU A 61 -5.06 12.12 -5.31
N ARG A 62 -5.33 10.86 -5.64
CA ARG A 62 -6.70 10.33 -5.71
C ARG A 62 -7.30 10.15 -4.32
N TYR A 63 -6.51 9.74 -3.36
CA TYR A 63 -6.98 9.44 -2.00
C TYR A 63 -7.15 10.69 -1.13
N GLY A 64 -6.56 11.82 -1.52
CA GLY A 64 -6.82 13.13 -0.92
C GLY A 64 -8.16 13.75 -1.32
N THR A 65 -8.94 13.09 -2.17
CA THR A 65 -10.28 13.52 -2.62
C THR A 65 -11.27 12.37 -2.55
N ALA A 66 -12.55 12.63 -2.73
CA ALA A 66 -13.59 11.60 -2.84
C ALA A 66 -13.57 10.86 -4.21
N SER A 67 -12.72 11.28 -5.17
CA SER A 67 -12.65 10.68 -6.51
C SER A 67 -11.76 9.43 -6.55
N ASN A 68 -12.04 8.48 -5.67
CA ASN A 68 -11.35 7.18 -5.56
C ASN A 68 -12.38 6.06 -5.33
N PHE A 69 -11.92 4.81 -5.23
CA PHE A 69 -12.81 3.63 -5.11
C PHE A 69 -13.56 3.55 -3.79
N THR A 70 -13.17 4.32 -2.76
CA THR A 70 -13.89 4.36 -1.47
C THR A 70 -15.00 5.39 -1.46
N GLY A 71 -15.01 6.34 -2.41
CA GLY A 71 -15.95 7.46 -2.48
C GLY A 71 -15.74 8.52 -1.39
N ASN A 72 -14.65 8.47 -0.63
CA ASN A 72 -14.34 9.40 0.46
C ASN A 72 -12.86 9.81 0.44
N VAL A 73 -12.53 10.92 1.11
CA VAL A 73 -11.14 11.23 1.47
C VAL A 73 -10.63 10.14 2.40
N VAL A 74 -9.44 9.63 2.13
CA VAL A 74 -8.85 8.53 2.89
C VAL A 74 -8.06 9.08 4.06
N SER A 75 -8.13 8.41 5.21
CA SER A 75 -7.40 8.80 6.42
C SER A 75 -5.90 8.91 6.16
N GLY A 76 -5.26 9.98 6.65
CA GLY A 76 -3.84 10.25 6.45
C GLY A 76 -3.50 11.08 5.21
N TYR A 77 -4.48 11.40 4.35
CA TYR A 77 -4.33 12.34 3.22
C TYR A 77 -4.95 13.69 3.59
N GLU A 78 -4.31 14.41 4.51
CA GLU A 78 -4.83 15.65 5.06
C GLU A 78 -4.50 16.86 4.18
N ASP A 79 -3.38 16.78 3.45
CA ASP A 79 -2.89 17.81 2.53
C ASP A 79 -2.48 17.20 1.18
N GLY A 80 -2.39 18.07 0.16
CA GLY A 80 -2.10 17.65 -1.21
C GLY A 80 -0.62 17.32 -1.51
N LYS A 81 0.25 17.15 -0.50
CA LYS A 81 1.66 16.81 -0.70
C LYS A 81 1.84 15.35 -1.09
N CYS A 82 2.69 15.13 -2.07
CA CYS A 82 3.02 13.80 -2.55
C CYS A 82 4.45 13.43 -2.15
N TRP A 83 4.59 12.62 -1.10
CA TRP A 83 5.87 12.23 -0.53
C TRP A 83 6.42 10.95 -1.16
N ILE A 84 7.75 10.89 -1.34
CA ILE A 84 8.47 9.70 -1.80
C ILE A 84 9.91 9.72 -1.23
N THR A 85 10.60 8.58 -1.19
CA THR A 85 12.02 8.55 -0.79
C THR A 85 12.91 9.27 -1.82
N LYS A 86 14.02 9.87 -1.38
CA LYS A 86 14.99 10.58 -2.25
C LYS A 86 15.50 9.70 -3.39
N GLU A 87 15.76 8.42 -3.13
CA GLU A 87 16.22 7.47 -4.13
C GLU A 87 15.16 7.26 -5.21
N ALA A 88 13.90 7.08 -4.81
CA ALA A 88 12.79 6.93 -5.75
C ALA A 88 12.54 8.25 -6.52
N ALA A 89 12.60 9.42 -5.87
CA ALA A 89 12.50 10.71 -6.52
C ALA A 89 13.61 10.91 -7.56
N THR A 90 14.86 10.55 -7.22
CA THR A 90 16.00 10.62 -8.15
C THR A 90 15.79 9.75 -9.39
N ALA A 91 15.29 8.52 -9.20
CA ALA A 91 14.99 7.62 -10.31
C ALA A 91 13.80 8.14 -11.15
N LEU A 92 12.74 8.62 -10.49
CA LEU A 92 11.55 9.15 -11.13
C LEU A 92 11.87 10.44 -11.95
N GLY A 93 12.76 11.29 -11.44
CA GLY A 93 13.24 12.48 -12.18
C GLY A 93 13.93 12.15 -13.50
N LYS A 94 14.59 10.99 -13.60
CA LYS A 94 15.15 10.50 -14.87
C LYS A 94 14.04 10.03 -15.83
N VAL A 95 13.00 9.37 -15.32
CA VAL A 95 11.81 9.01 -16.12
C VAL A 95 11.14 10.27 -16.65
N GLN A 96 10.91 11.28 -15.79
CA GLN A 96 10.31 12.54 -16.19
C GLN A 96 11.10 13.25 -17.31
N LYS A 97 12.43 13.25 -17.25
CA LYS A 97 13.28 13.79 -18.31
C LYS A 97 13.12 13.04 -19.64
N ASP A 98 13.01 11.71 -19.59
CA ASP A 98 12.82 10.90 -20.80
C ASP A 98 11.44 11.19 -21.45
N VAL A 99 10.36 11.25 -20.66
CA VAL A 99 9.02 11.50 -21.20
C VAL A 99 8.87 12.93 -21.73
N GLN A 100 9.56 13.90 -21.15
CA GLN A 100 9.56 15.28 -21.64
C GLN A 100 10.15 15.41 -23.06
N GLN A 101 11.11 14.56 -23.44
CA GLN A 101 11.65 14.50 -24.81
C GLN A 101 10.59 13.99 -25.83
N MET A 102 9.51 13.39 -25.35
CA MET A 102 8.38 12.91 -26.14
C MET A 102 7.18 13.87 -26.08
N ASN A 103 7.35 15.09 -25.54
CA ASN A 103 6.27 16.04 -25.24
C ASN A 103 5.19 15.47 -24.31
N LEU A 104 5.60 14.56 -23.41
CA LEU A 104 4.75 13.98 -22.38
C LEU A 104 5.22 14.42 -20.99
N SER A 105 4.39 14.16 -20.00
CA SER A 105 4.74 14.26 -18.59
C SER A 105 4.23 13.06 -17.81
N LEU A 106 4.76 12.87 -16.61
CA LEU A 106 4.19 11.95 -15.64
C LEU A 106 3.05 12.64 -14.87
N LEU A 107 2.00 11.89 -14.60
CA LEU A 107 0.90 12.27 -13.70
C LEU A 107 0.82 11.23 -12.58
N VAL A 108 1.10 11.66 -11.37
CA VAL A 108 1.13 10.80 -10.17
C VAL A 108 -0.27 10.78 -9.53
N PHE A 109 -0.75 9.58 -9.21
CA PHE A 109 -2.02 9.33 -8.54
C PHE A 109 -1.85 9.06 -7.06
N ASP A 110 -0.75 8.36 -6.69
CA ASP A 110 -0.36 8.05 -5.31
C ASP A 110 1.14 7.76 -5.22
N ALA A 111 1.74 7.99 -4.04
CA ALA A 111 3.13 7.62 -3.76
C ALA A 111 3.25 7.09 -2.33
N PHE A 112 3.85 7.81 -1.38
CA PHE A 112 3.78 7.38 0.01
C PHE A 112 2.32 7.34 0.48
N ARG A 113 1.92 6.20 1.05
CA ARG A 113 0.60 5.95 1.61
C ARG A 113 0.78 5.51 3.06
N PRO A 114 0.33 6.30 4.05
CA PRO A 114 0.48 5.92 5.45
C PRO A 114 -0.28 4.63 5.79
N GLN A 115 0.16 3.88 6.78
CA GLN A 115 -0.49 2.62 7.17
C GLN A 115 -1.96 2.81 7.52
N ARG A 116 -2.33 3.92 8.18
CA ARG A 116 -3.73 4.27 8.48
C ARG A 116 -4.63 4.34 7.24
N ALA A 117 -4.06 4.73 6.09
CA ALA A 117 -4.80 4.72 4.82
C ALA A 117 -5.05 3.29 4.33
N VAL A 118 -4.05 2.42 4.44
CA VAL A 118 -4.18 0.98 4.12
C VAL A 118 -5.23 0.33 5.01
N ASP A 119 -5.21 0.62 6.32
CA ASP A 119 -6.21 0.14 7.27
C ASP A 119 -7.62 0.61 6.91
N SER A 120 -7.75 1.87 6.43
CA SER A 120 -9.02 2.42 5.94
C SER A 120 -9.56 1.64 4.73
N PHE A 121 -8.71 1.17 3.82
CA PHE A 121 -9.11 0.32 2.69
C PHE A 121 -9.61 -1.04 3.16
N VAL A 122 -8.93 -1.66 4.13
CA VAL A 122 -9.35 -2.92 4.73
C VAL A 122 -10.72 -2.78 5.40
N GLU A 123 -10.92 -1.71 6.17
CA GLU A 123 -12.21 -1.42 6.82
C GLU A 123 -13.31 -1.10 5.81
N TRP A 124 -13.00 -0.36 4.74
CA TRP A 124 -13.92 -0.13 3.65
C TRP A 124 -14.33 -1.44 2.97
N ALA A 125 -13.39 -2.35 2.72
CA ALA A 125 -13.66 -3.64 2.09
C ALA A 125 -14.57 -4.54 2.93
N LYS A 126 -14.51 -4.45 4.26
CA LYS A 126 -15.37 -5.20 5.19
C LYS A 126 -16.81 -4.65 5.27
N LYS A 127 -17.00 -3.35 5.02
CA LYS A 127 -18.32 -2.71 5.09
C LYS A 127 -19.21 -3.19 3.95
N SER A 128 -20.47 -3.49 4.25
CA SER A 128 -21.49 -3.74 3.23
C SER A 128 -21.90 -2.43 2.55
N GLY A 129 -22.35 -2.55 1.32
CA GLY A 129 -22.79 -1.40 0.51
C GLY A 129 -21.63 -0.80 -0.30
N THR A 130 -21.97 -0.46 -1.54
CA THR A 130 -21.15 0.28 -2.49
C THR A 130 -22.15 0.89 -3.47
N SER A 131 -21.93 2.11 -3.88
CA SER A 131 -22.77 2.70 -4.93
C SER A 131 -22.63 1.90 -6.23
N LYS A 132 -23.69 1.91 -7.03
CA LYS A 132 -23.62 1.26 -8.34
C LYS A 132 -22.56 1.89 -9.22
N GLU A 133 -22.39 3.20 -9.12
CA GLU A 133 -21.41 3.98 -9.87
C GLU A 133 -19.98 3.57 -9.52
N GLU A 134 -19.63 3.50 -8.23
CA GLU A 134 -18.32 3.05 -7.77
C GLU A 134 -18.03 1.62 -8.22
N LYS A 135 -19.01 0.73 -8.06
CA LYS A 135 -18.89 -0.66 -8.48
C LYS A 135 -18.65 -0.77 -9.98
N ASP A 136 -19.46 -0.11 -10.80
CA ASP A 136 -19.35 -0.17 -12.26
C ASP A 136 -18.01 0.41 -12.75
N LYS A 137 -17.49 1.41 -12.05
CA LYS A 137 -16.22 2.08 -12.40
C LYS A 137 -14.98 1.29 -11.97
N TYR A 138 -14.96 0.74 -10.76
CA TYR A 138 -13.74 0.19 -10.18
C TYR A 138 -13.69 -1.33 -10.11
N PHE A 139 -14.82 -2.03 -9.94
CA PHE A 139 -14.86 -3.51 -9.81
C PHE A 139 -16.15 -4.13 -10.36
N PRO A 140 -16.50 -3.87 -11.63
CA PRO A 140 -17.79 -4.29 -12.20
C PRO A 140 -18.01 -5.80 -12.12
N ASN A 141 -16.94 -6.58 -12.25
CA ASN A 141 -16.97 -8.04 -12.34
C ASN A 141 -16.67 -8.74 -10.99
N LEU A 142 -16.48 -7.99 -9.89
CA LEU A 142 -16.12 -8.53 -8.59
C LEU A 142 -17.13 -8.12 -7.52
N LYS A 143 -17.21 -8.91 -6.46
CA LYS A 143 -17.83 -8.50 -5.21
C LYS A 143 -16.76 -7.83 -4.34
N LYS A 144 -17.15 -6.84 -3.54
CA LYS A 144 -16.25 -6.14 -2.60
C LYS A 144 -15.51 -7.12 -1.67
N SER A 145 -16.21 -8.18 -1.21
CA SER A 145 -15.63 -9.25 -0.39
C SER A 145 -14.56 -10.11 -1.09
N GLU A 146 -14.42 -10.01 -2.41
CA GLU A 146 -13.40 -10.72 -3.18
C GLU A 146 -12.10 -9.93 -3.34
N LEU A 147 -12.12 -8.61 -3.06
CA LEU A 147 -10.98 -7.73 -3.30
C LEU A 147 -9.77 -8.09 -2.45
N PHE A 148 -9.99 -8.39 -1.17
CA PHE A 148 -8.92 -8.81 -0.26
C PHE A 148 -8.39 -10.22 -0.58
N PRO A 149 -9.23 -11.27 -0.73
CA PRO A 149 -8.75 -12.62 -1.08
C PRO A 149 -8.03 -12.69 -2.43
N LYS A 150 -8.35 -11.79 -3.36
CA LYS A 150 -7.71 -11.72 -4.68
C LYS A 150 -6.47 -10.82 -4.74
N GLY A 151 -6.09 -10.22 -3.61
CA GLY A 151 -4.87 -9.40 -3.49
C GLY A 151 -4.97 -7.99 -4.06
N TYR A 152 -6.19 -7.49 -4.37
CA TYR A 152 -6.39 -6.10 -4.77
C TYR A 152 -6.32 -5.13 -3.58
N ILE A 153 -6.68 -5.59 -2.38
CA ILE A 153 -6.52 -4.89 -1.12
C ILE A 153 -5.73 -5.80 -0.18
N ALA A 154 -4.77 -5.25 0.52
CA ALA A 154 -3.92 -5.97 1.48
C ALA A 154 -3.79 -5.17 2.79
N ASP A 155 -3.38 -5.84 3.86
CA ASP A 155 -3.12 -5.23 5.17
C ASP A 155 -1.78 -4.50 5.25
N LYS A 156 -0.91 -4.71 4.25
CA LYS A 156 0.38 -4.03 4.07
C LYS A 156 0.56 -3.64 2.62
N SER A 157 1.15 -2.49 2.39
CA SER A 157 1.37 -1.95 1.04
C SER A 157 2.83 -1.56 0.81
N GLY A 158 3.30 -1.74 -0.42
CA GLY A 158 4.58 -1.20 -0.87
C GLY A 158 4.67 0.32 -0.73
N HIS A 159 3.56 1.02 -0.93
CA HIS A 159 3.46 2.48 -0.78
C HIS A 159 3.84 2.97 0.61
N THR A 160 3.52 2.19 1.64
CA THR A 160 3.79 2.53 3.04
C THR A 160 5.30 2.53 3.36
N ARG A 161 6.13 1.94 2.48
CA ARG A 161 7.60 1.98 2.56
C ARG A 161 8.22 3.19 1.86
N GLY A 162 7.43 3.99 1.14
CA GLY A 162 7.82 5.26 0.54
C GLY A 162 8.57 5.19 -0.80
N SER A 163 8.72 4.00 -1.40
CA SER A 163 9.41 3.85 -2.70
C SER A 163 8.54 3.20 -3.78
N THR A 164 7.24 3.15 -3.54
CA THR A 164 6.23 2.70 -4.51
C THR A 164 5.42 3.90 -4.98
N ILE A 165 5.04 3.90 -6.25
CA ILE A 165 4.32 4.99 -6.90
C ILE A 165 3.30 4.46 -7.89
N ASP A 166 2.12 5.08 -7.91
CA ASP A 166 1.07 4.89 -8.90
C ASP A 166 1.00 6.11 -9.81
N LEU A 167 1.15 5.91 -11.12
CA LEU A 167 1.25 7.00 -12.08
C LEU A 167 0.82 6.60 -13.49
N THR A 168 0.68 7.62 -14.34
CA THR A 168 0.45 7.47 -15.77
C THR A 168 1.29 8.46 -16.59
N LEU A 169 1.26 8.27 -17.91
CA LEU A 169 1.71 9.26 -18.88
C LEU A 169 0.57 10.23 -19.19
N CYS A 170 0.90 11.50 -19.40
CA CYS A 170 -0.08 12.52 -19.81
C CYS A 170 0.51 13.51 -20.82
N GLU A 171 -0.34 14.09 -21.64
CA GLU A 171 -0.08 15.30 -22.38
C GLU A 171 -0.34 16.52 -21.48
N VAL A 172 0.42 17.59 -21.70
CA VAL A 172 0.22 18.89 -21.03
C VAL A 172 0.15 19.95 -22.12
N ASN A 173 -0.99 20.59 -22.27
CA ASN A 173 -1.16 21.64 -23.27
C ASN A 173 -0.52 22.97 -22.83
N GLU A 174 -0.53 23.96 -23.72
CA GLU A 174 0.05 25.29 -23.46
C GLU A 174 -0.57 26.02 -22.27
N ARG A 175 -1.78 25.66 -21.86
CA ARG A 175 -2.48 26.20 -20.69
C ARG A 175 -2.15 25.44 -19.40
N GLY A 176 -1.31 24.40 -19.48
CA GLY A 176 -0.98 23.53 -18.36
C GLY A 176 -2.06 22.49 -18.01
N GLU A 177 -3.08 22.36 -18.84
CA GLU A 177 -4.13 21.34 -18.65
C GLU A 177 -3.58 19.95 -18.96
N VAL A 178 -3.93 18.98 -18.14
CA VAL A 178 -3.39 17.62 -18.13
C VAL A 178 -4.39 16.66 -18.76
N SER A 179 -3.97 15.91 -19.77
CA SER A 179 -4.75 14.87 -20.43
C SER A 179 -4.03 13.53 -20.32
N PRO A 180 -4.44 12.62 -19.40
CA PRO A 180 -3.85 11.30 -19.29
C PRO A 180 -3.98 10.50 -20.57
N LEU A 181 -2.94 9.76 -20.96
CA LEU A 181 -3.04 8.80 -22.05
C LEU A 181 -4.02 7.68 -21.69
N ASP A 182 -4.78 7.23 -22.70
CA ASP A 182 -5.71 6.12 -22.50
C ASP A 182 -4.96 4.81 -22.26
N MET A 183 -5.08 4.27 -21.06
CA MET A 183 -4.47 3.01 -20.61
C MET A 183 -5.45 1.83 -20.68
N GLY A 184 -6.70 2.04 -21.14
CA GLY A 184 -7.72 0.99 -21.33
C GLY A 184 -8.52 0.64 -20.09
N THR A 185 -8.06 1.00 -18.92
CA THR A 185 -8.83 0.99 -17.67
C THR A 185 -8.49 2.24 -16.86
N PRO A 186 -9.39 2.73 -16.01
CA PRO A 186 -9.03 3.76 -15.05
C PRO A 186 -8.00 3.24 -14.03
N PHE A 187 -7.37 4.17 -13.31
CA PHE A 187 -6.63 3.89 -12.10
C PHE A 187 -7.56 3.23 -11.07
N ASP A 188 -7.04 2.32 -10.25
CA ASP A 188 -7.80 1.53 -9.25
C ASP A 188 -8.86 0.58 -9.84
N PHE A 189 -8.76 0.23 -11.10
CA PHE A 189 -9.65 -0.79 -11.66
C PHE A 189 -9.26 -2.19 -11.18
N PHE A 190 -10.08 -2.78 -10.33
CA PHE A 190 -9.89 -4.13 -9.80
C PHE A 190 -10.42 -5.19 -10.78
N GLY A 191 -9.55 -5.69 -11.62
CA GLY A 191 -9.86 -6.70 -12.63
C GLY A 191 -8.64 -7.04 -13.47
N LYS A 192 -8.68 -8.21 -14.11
CA LYS A 192 -7.58 -8.68 -15.00
C LYS A 192 -7.26 -7.70 -16.13
N GLU A 193 -8.23 -6.87 -16.50
CA GLU A 193 -8.12 -5.85 -17.53
C GLU A 193 -7.11 -4.76 -17.16
N ALA A 194 -6.84 -4.54 -15.85
CA ALA A 194 -5.81 -3.64 -15.36
C ALA A 194 -4.38 -4.19 -15.49
N GLY A 195 -4.23 -5.49 -15.71
CA GLY A 195 -2.92 -6.11 -15.90
C GLY A 195 -2.12 -5.47 -17.03
N THR A 196 -0.85 -5.14 -16.75
CA THR A 196 0.03 -4.41 -17.68
C THR A 196 0.12 -5.06 -19.06
N GLU A 197 0.14 -6.39 -19.11
CA GLU A 197 0.27 -7.17 -20.35
C GLU A 197 -1.08 -7.74 -20.83
N PHE A 198 -2.20 -7.25 -20.30
CA PHE A 198 -3.52 -7.70 -20.74
C PHE A 198 -3.75 -7.41 -22.23
N LYS A 199 -4.06 -8.47 -22.98
CA LYS A 199 -4.16 -8.41 -24.47
C LYS A 199 -5.54 -8.02 -24.99
N GLY A 200 -6.56 -8.04 -24.13
CA GLY A 200 -7.96 -7.80 -24.51
C GLY A 200 -8.34 -6.33 -24.68
N ILE A 201 -7.37 -5.42 -24.79
CA ILE A 201 -7.56 -3.98 -25.04
C ILE A 201 -6.93 -3.57 -26.38
N PRO A 202 -7.33 -2.43 -26.99
CA PRO A 202 -6.77 -1.90 -28.22
C PRO A 202 -5.24 -1.79 -28.22
N ALA A 203 -4.64 -1.84 -29.42
CA ALA A 203 -3.18 -1.82 -29.59
C ALA A 203 -2.55 -0.54 -29.01
N GLN A 204 -3.20 0.61 -29.18
CA GLN A 204 -2.70 1.88 -28.66
C GLN A 204 -2.60 1.88 -27.12
N GLN A 205 -3.62 1.37 -26.43
CA GLN A 205 -3.63 1.27 -24.96
C GLN A 205 -2.52 0.33 -24.46
N ARG A 206 -2.31 -0.82 -25.15
CA ARG A 206 -1.17 -1.69 -24.86
C ARG A 206 0.17 -1.01 -25.06
N ALA A 207 0.31 -0.23 -26.14
CA ALA A 207 1.53 0.52 -26.42
C ALA A 207 1.80 1.60 -25.33
N ASN A 208 0.77 2.30 -24.87
CA ASN A 208 0.88 3.27 -23.80
C ASN A 208 1.36 2.64 -22.49
N ARG A 209 0.77 1.49 -22.10
CA ARG A 209 1.22 0.71 -20.92
C ARG A 209 2.67 0.24 -21.06
N LEU A 210 3.03 -0.27 -22.24
CA LEU A 210 4.38 -0.77 -22.50
C LEU A 210 5.42 0.37 -22.46
N LEU A 211 5.08 1.54 -22.99
CA LEU A 211 5.93 2.74 -22.92
C LEU A 211 6.19 3.12 -21.48
N LEU A 212 5.13 3.26 -20.66
CA LEU A 212 5.26 3.57 -19.24
C LEU A 212 6.14 2.53 -18.52
N LYS A 213 5.83 1.23 -18.67
CA LYS A 213 6.61 0.14 -18.09
C LYS A 213 8.08 0.21 -18.47
N THR A 214 8.37 0.37 -19.76
CA THR A 214 9.75 0.38 -20.27
C THR A 214 10.56 1.54 -19.69
N LEU A 215 9.98 2.73 -19.62
CA LEU A 215 10.65 3.90 -19.07
C LEU A 215 10.88 3.78 -17.55
N MET A 216 9.90 3.28 -16.82
CA MET A 216 10.02 3.04 -15.37
C MET A 216 11.09 1.97 -15.10
N GLU A 217 11.08 0.85 -15.81
CA GLU A 217 12.04 -0.24 -15.64
C GLU A 217 13.46 0.15 -16.03
N LYS A 218 13.64 0.98 -17.06
CA LYS A 218 14.92 1.57 -17.48
C LYS A 218 15.58 2.34 -16.32
N HIS A 219 14.79 2.98 -15.47
CA HIS A 219 15.28 3.78 -14.36
C HIS A 219 15.18 3.10 -13.00
N GLY A 220 15.08 1.77 -12.96
CA GLY A 220 15.25 0.96 -11.76
C GLY A 220 13.98 0.63 -11.00
N PHE A 221 12.82 0.96 -11.52
CA PHE A 221 11.56 0.50 -10.97
C PHE A 221 11.21 -0.92 -11.43
N ARG A 222 10.28 -1.55 -10.74
CA ARG A 222 9.67 -2.84 -11.09
C ARG A 222 8.16 -2.65 -11.13
N ASN A 223 7.53 -3.01 -12.23
CA ASN A 223 6.08 -3.00 -12.35
C ASN A 223 5.44 -4.12 -11.53
N TYR A 224 4.28 -3.88 -10.96
CA TYR A 224 3.38 -4.90 -10.44
C TYR A 224 2.48 -5.39 -11.57
N PRO A 225 2.62 -6.64 -12.05
CA PRO A 225 2.04 -7.05 -13.34
C PRO A 225 0.53 -6.99 -13.45
N VAL A 226 -0.20 -7.00 -12.32
CA VAL A 226 -1.68 -6.97 -12.30
C VAL A 226 -2.26 -5.54 -12.33
N GLU A 227 -1.36 -4.52 -12.20
CA GLU A 227 -1.72 -3.10 -12.17
C GLU A 227 -0.78 -2.31 -13.06
N TRP A 228 -1.28 -1.74 -14.17
CA TRP A 228 -0.44 -1.04 -15.15
C TRP A 228 0.21 0.24 -14.61
N TRP A 229 -0.37 0.82 -13.57
CA TRP A 229 0.08 2.09 -12.95
C TRP A 229 1.12 1.90 -11.85
N HIS A 230 1.26 0.70 -11.25
CA HIS A 230 1.96 0.45 -9.99
C HIS A 230 3.42 0.03 -10.19
N PHE A 231 4.32 0.79 -9.58
CA PHE A 231 5.76 0.58 -9.69
C PHE A 231 6.46 0.76 -8.35
N THR A 232 7.39 -0.14 -8.03
CA THR A 232 8.25 -0.06 -6.84
C THR A 232 9.70 0.04 -7.25
N LEU A 233 10.48 0.92 -6.61
CA LEU A 233 11.93 1.00 -6.81
C LEU A 233 12.58 -0.33 -6.37
N LYS A 234 13.46 -0.92 -7.22
CA LYS A 234 14.07 -2.23 -6.95
C LYS A 234 14.95 -2.22 -5.70
N ASN A 235 15.70 -1.14 -5.50
CA ASN A 235 16.61 -0.96 -4.36
C ASN A 235 16.04 0.12 -3.43
N GLU A 236 14.86 -0.16 -2.87
CA GLU A 236 14.22 0.73 -1.92
C GLU A 236 15.01 0.82 -0.60
N PRO A 237 15.15 2.02 0.02
CA PRO A 237 15.95 2.19 1.24
C PRO A 237 15.30 1.55 2.48
N TYR A 238 13.99 1.34 2.45
CA TYR A 238 13.21 0.83 3.58
C TYR A 238 12.39 -0.42 3.22
N PRO A 239 13.02 -1.55 2.84
CA PRO A 239 12.28 -2.71 2.30
C PRO A 239 11.36 -3.38 3.33
N ASP A 240 11.61 -3.19 4.63
CA ASP A 240 10.88 -3.84 5.72
C ASP A 240 10.17 -2.86 6.67
N ALA A 241 10.30 -1.53 6.43
CA ALA A 241 9.68 -0.51 7.28
C ALA A 241 8.33 -0.03 6.70
N TYR A 242 7.31 0.04 7.56
CA TYR A 242 5.98 0.51 7.21
C TYR A 242 5.66 1.75 8.04
N PHE A 243 5.60 2.91 7.40
CA PHE A 243 5.44 4.20 8.06
C PHE A 243 3.96 4.60 8.17
N ASP A 244 3.64 5.37 9.22
CA ASP A 244 2.27 5.87 9.45
C ASP A 244 2.22 7.37 9.76
N PHE A 245 3.21 8.16 9.30
CA PHE A 245 3.10 9.60 9.43
C PHE A 245 2.02 10.15 8.49
N PRO A 246 1.19 11.13 8.93
CA PRO A 246 0.16 11.72 8.09
C PRO A 246 0.78 12.57 6.98
N ILE A 247 0.09 12.65 5.84
CA ILE A 247 0.44 13.60 4.78
C ILE A 247 -0.17 14.95 5.15
N SER A 248 0.61 15.81 5.83
CA SER A 248 0.18 17.12 6.33
C SER A 248 1.22 18.20 6.12
N ASP A 249 0.80 19.47 6.08
CA ASP A 249 1.68 20.64 5.98
C ASP A 249 2.44 20.93 7.30
N ASN A 250 1.96 20.39 8.41
CA ASN A 250 2.51 20.65 9.75
C ASN A 250 3.74 19.82 10.10
N ASP A 251 4.28 19.05 9.15
CA ASP A 251 5.50 18.27 9.33
C ASP A 251 6.76 19.17 9.27
N THR A 252 6.93 20.07 10.26
CA THR A 252 8.28 20.47 10.63
C THR A 252 8.96 19.22 11.20
N PRO A 253 10.16 18.83 10.70
CA PRO A 253 10.97 17.85 11.41
C PRO A 253 11.10 18.31 12.86
N ASN A 254 10.72 17.48 13.82
CA ASN A 254 11.06 17.78 15.21
C ASN A 254 12.58 17.93 15.24
N GLU A 255 13.06 19.16 15.40
CA GLU A 255 14.43 19.41 15.83
C GLU A 255 14.57 18.61 17.12
N ILE A 256 15.32 17.53 17.06
CA ILE A 256 15.78 16.82 18.25
C ILE A 256 16.68 17.84 18.93
N ASN A 257 16.13 18.60 19.88
CA ASN A 257 16.90 19.46 20.75
C ASN A 257 17.88 18.55 21.48
N GLY A 258 19.14 18.60 21.01
CA GLY A 258 20.24 17.91 21.65
C GLY A 258 20.41 18.37 23.10
N PHE A 259 20.54 17.38 23.96
CA PHE A 259 21.19 17.54 25.26
C PHE A 259 22.63 17.01 25.17
#